data_f38f988e6cea4438ecfb8b3d7bfef959
#
_entry.id   f38f988e6cea4438ecfb8b3d7bfef959
#
_cell.length_a   1.000
_cell.length_b   1.000
_cell.length_c   1.000
_cell.angle_alpha   90.00
_cell.angle_beta   90.00
_cell.angle_gamma   90.00
#
_symmetry.space_group_name_H-M   'P 1'
#
loop_
_entity.id
_entity.type
_entity.pdbx_description
1 polymer ?
#
loop_
_entity_poly.entity_id
_entity_poly.type
_entity_poly.pdbx_seq_one_letter_code
_entity_poly.pdbx_strand_id
1 'polypeptide(L)'
;KIAGYELNNNYRNTFSVKDGAIRVSYKDYDSFDDRFGHIFFTKKKFKNYHLKMDYRFYGEHVNSFKNEDEAWNYKNSGVMLHSEDPSKMFTDQEFPVSIEAQFLGGSGEKDRPTLNMCSPGTEVDINGYQALKHCVFSNSKTYHDEEWISVEFIVYSDSIVHHVIGRDTVMTYSNIKIGGEYLSDNFKDRIGEPLKEGYISLQ
;
A
#
# COMPACT_ATOMS: atom_id res chain seq x y z
N LYS A 1 -0.35 3.08 -13.12
CA LYS A 1 -1.09 4.31 -12.91
C LYS A 1 -0.27 5.24 -12.03
N ILE A 2 -0.07 6.44 -12.44
CA ILE A 2 0.52 7.54 -11.64
C ILE A 2 -0.59 8.58 -11.46
N ALA A 3 -0.81 9.05 -10.25
CA ALA A 3 -1.81 10.09 -9.97
C ALA A 3 -1.56 11.32 -10.86
N GLY A 4 -2.61 11.89 -11.43
CA GLY A 4 -2.54 12.99 -12.40
C GLY A 4 -2.22 12.58 -13.85
N TYR A 5 -2.08 11.27 -14.14
CA TYR A 5 -1.77 10.76 -15.49
C TYR A 5 -2.68 9.62 -15.91
N GLU A 6 -2.84 9.45 -17.19
CA GLU A 6 -3.60 8.36 -17.79
C GLU A 6 -3.07 6.98 -17.36
N LEU A 7 -3.97 5.98 -17.40
CA LEU A 7 -3.59 4.60 -17.19
C LEU A 7 -2.49 4.19 -18.20
N ASN A 8 -1.55 3.35 -17.74
CA ASN A 8 -0.36 2.91 -18.48
C ASN A 8 0.69 4.00 -18.76
N ASN A 9 0.51 5.21 -18.22
CA ASN A 9 1.59 6.17 -18.19
C ASN A 9 2.60 5.80 -17.10
N ASN A 10 3.82 5.45 -17.51
CA ASN A 10 4.95 5.23 -16.60
C ASN A 10 5.80 6.51 -16.57
N TYR A 11 5.23 7.58 -16.03
CA TYR A 11 5.84 8.89 -15.97
C TYR A 11 7.26 8.82 -15.37
N ARG A 12 8.23 9.38 -16.07
CA ARG A 12 9.65 9.41 -15.69
C ARG A 12 10.23 8.05 -15.32
N ASN A 13 9.71 6.97 -15.93
CA ASN A 13 10.15 5.59 -15.67
C ASN A 13 10.10 5.19 -14.18
N THR A 14 9.05 5.62 -13.48
CA THR A 14 8.82 5.29 -12.06
C THR A 14 8.96 3.80 -11.79
N PHE A 15 8.40 2.95 -12.65
CA PHE A 15 8.51 1.51 -12.56
C PHE A 15 9.48 0.96 -13.59
N SER A 16 10.36 0.09 -13.16
CA SER A 16 11.30 -0.63 -14.03
C SER A 16 11.57 -2.03 -13.47
N VAL A 17 12.18 -2.89 -14.29
CA VAL A 17 12.70 -4.18 -13.83
C VAL A 17 14.22 -4.10 -13.87
N LYS A 18 14.86 -4.37 -12.74
CA LYS A 18 16.31 -4.41 -12.60
C LYS A 18 16.72 -5.60 -11.74
N ASP A 19 17.69 -6.38 -12.20
CA ASP A 19 18.25 -7.54 -11.48
C ASP A 19 17.17 -8.53 -11.01
N GLY A 20 16.13 -8.74 -11.83
CA GLY A 20 15.00 -9.64 -11.54
C GLY A 20 13.96 -9.10 -10.56
N ALA A 21 14.10 -7.85 -10.11
CA ALA A 21 13.16 -7.22 -9.20
C ALA A 21 12.41 -6.05 -9.86
N ILE A 22 11.16 -5.83 -9.45
CA ILE A 22 10.43 -4.60 -9.75
C ILE A 22 11.04 -3.49 -8.90
N ARG A 23 11.43 -2.40 -9.56
CA ARG A 23 11.98 -1.22 -8.93
C ARG A 23 11.03 -0.05 -9.09
N VAL A 24 10.73 0.62 -7.97
CA VAL A 24 10.05 1.91 -7.94
C VAL A 24 11.10 3.00 -7.69
N SER A 25 11.13 4.06 -8.48
CA SER A 25 12.12 5.12 -8.36
C SER A 25 11.53 6.47 -8.75
N TYR A 26 11.71 7.44 -7.88
CA TYR A 26 11.31 8.83 -8.09
C TYR A 26 12.52 9.74 -8.39
N LYS A 27 13.69 9.17 -8.69
CA LYS A 27 14.97 9.90 -8.90
C LYS A 27 14.91 10.98 -9.98
N ASP A 28 14.02 10.84 -10.96
CA ASP A 28 13.89 11.74 -12.09
C ASP A 28 12.72 12.76 -11.89
N TYR A 29 12.14 12.80 -10.68
CA TYR A 29 11.10 13.76 -10.32
C TYR A 29 11.72 15.04 -9.76
N ASP A 30 11.15 16.18 -10.11
CA ASP A 30 11.57 17.49 -9.60
C ASP A 30 11.00 17.73 -8.18
N SER A 31 9.82 17.17 -7.91
CA SER A 31 9.14 17.16 -6.62
C SER A 31 8.28 15.90 -6.53
N PHE A 32 7.85 15.53 -5.34
CA PHE A 32 6.94 14.41 -5.18
C PHE A 32 5.53 14.76 -5.68
N ASP A 33 5.01 15.96 -5.35
CA ASP A 33 3.71 16.51 -5.77
C ASP A 33 2.54 15.54 -5.59
N ASP A 34 2.57 14.72 -4.53
CA ASP A 34 1.58 13.69 -4.20
C ASP A 34 1.27 12.71 -5.36
N ARG A 35 2.28 12.43 -6.19
CA ARG A 35 2.16 11.57 -7.36
C ARG A 35 2.49 10.13 -7.05
N PHE A 36 1.60 9.48 -6.34
CA PHE A 36 1.75 8.05 -6.03
C PHE A 36 1.66 7.20 -7.29
N GLY A 37 2.67 6.34 -7.46
CA GLY A 37 2.71 5.36 -8.55
C GLY A 37 2.20 4.01 -8.08
N HIS A 38 1.30 3.40 -8.86
CA HIS A 38 0.81 2.04 -8.61
C HIS A 38 0.97 1.17 -9.85
N ILE A 39 1.54 -0.03 -9.69
CA ILE A 39 1.61 -1.06 -10.72
C ILE A 39 0.67 -2.21 -10.35
N PHE A 40 -0.18 -2.63 -11.28
CA PHE A 40 -1.26 -3.59 -11.03
C PHE A 40 -1.02 -4.91 -11.75
N PHE A 41 -1.33 -6.02 -11.07
CA PHE A 41 -1.52 -7.31 -11.70
C PHE A 41 -2.99 -7.48 -12.07
N THR A 42 -3.33 -7.30 -13.37
CA THR A 42 -4.71 -7.21 -13.85
C THR A 42 -5.26 -8.47 -14.51
N LYS A 43 -4.48 -9.57 -14.56
CA LYS A 43 -4.92 -10.79 -15.26
C LYS A 43 -6.09 -11.50 -14.58
N LYS A 44 -6.24 -11.36 -13.27
CA LYS A 44 -7.36 -11.91 -12.49
C LYS A 44 -7.51 -11.17 -11.17
N LYS A 45 -8.71 -11.24 -10.60
CA LYS A 45 -8.97 -10.87 -9.22
C LYS A 45 -8.63 -12.01 -8.27
N PHE A 46 -8.31 -11.65 -7.04
CA PHE A 46 -8.00 -12.57 -5.97
C PHE A 46 -9.01 -12.41 -4.83
N LYS A 47 -9.48 -13.53 -4.30
CA LYS A 47 -10.43 -13.56 -3.18
C LYS A 47 -9.79 -14.16 -1.93
N ASN A 48 -9.37 -15.41 -2.01
CA ASN A 48 -8.63 -16.09 -0.95
C ASN A 48 -7.25 -16.44 -1.48
N TYR A 49 -6.20 -15.99 -0.81
CA TYR A 49 -4.85 -16.22 -1.29
C TYR A 49 -3.80 -16.09 -0.18
N HIS A 50 -2.64 -16.65 -0.46
CA HIS A 50 -1.42 -16.45 0.28
C HIS A 50 -0.40 -15.80 -0.67
N LEU A 51 -0.11 -14.53 -0.43
CA LEU A 51 0.89 -13.77 -1.18
C LEU A 51 2.19 -13.77 -0.39
N LYS A 52 3.30 -14.10 -1.04
CA LYS A 52 4.65 -13.98 -0.50
C LYS A 52 5.46 -13.08 -1.39
N MET A 53 6.27 -12.22 -0.78
CA MET A 53 7.18 -11.36 -1.50
C MET A 53 8.35 -10.93 -0.63
N ASP A 54 9.42 -10.51 -1.29
CA ASP A 54 10.53 -9.84 -0.65
C ASP A 54 10.56 -8.39 -1.10
N TYR A 55 10.85 -7.48 -0.18
CA TYR A 55 11.05 -6.07 -0.51
C TYR A 55 12.27 -5.51 0.23
N ARG A 56 12.77 -4.40 -0.27
CA ARG A 56 13.75 -3.58 0.44
C ARG A 56 13.65 -2.12 -0.01
N PHE A 57 13.98 -1.22 0.89
CA PHE A 57 14.33 0.14 0.51
C PHE A 57 15.84 0.22 0.29
N TYR A 58 16.28 0.99 -0.69
CA TYR A 58 17.71 1.18 -0.94
C TYR A 58 17.98 2.53 -1.58
N GLY A 59 19.21 3.03 -1.38
CA GLY A 59 19.61 4.33 -1.84
C GLY A 59 19.13 5.47 -0.96
N GLU A 60 19.46 6.68 -1.35
CA GLU A 60 19.11 7.88 -0.62
C GLU A 60 17.71 8.36 -0.98
N HIS A 61 17.08 9.11 -0.09
CA HIS A 61 15.83 9.79 -0.36
C HIS A 61 16.06 10.91 -1.39
N VAL A 62 15.27 10.91 -2.46
CA VAL A 62 15.48 11.81 -3.60
C VAL A 62 15.18 13.26 -3.27
N ASN A 63 14.17 13.49 -2.43
CA ASN A 63 13.76 14.82 -2.01
C ASN A 63 13.94 14.94 -0.50
N SER A 64 14.62 15.99 -0.06
CA SER A 64 14.59 16.37 1.35
C SER A 64 13.16 16.77 1.72
N PHE A 65 12.74 16.45 2.94
CA PHE A 65 11.48 16.94 3.46
C PHE A 65 11.45 18.46 3.44
N LYS A 66 10.33 19.03 2.99
CA LYS A 66 10.12 20.47 3.08
C LYS A 66 9.84 20.90 4.53
N ASN A 67 9.24 19.98 5.30
CA ASN A 67 8.89 20.15 6.72
C ASN A 67 8.69 18.78 7.37
N GLU A 68 8.52 18.73 8.70
CA GLU A 68 8.26 17.50 9.44
C GLU A 68 6.95 16.80 9.05
N ASP A 69 5.97 17.54 8.57
CA ASP A 69 4.66 17.00 8.16
C ASP A 69 4.76 16.11 6.92
N GLU A 70 5.83 16.25 6.13
CA GLU A 70 6.10 15.43 4.96
C GLU A 70 6.97 14.19 5.24
N ALA A 71 7.39 13.98 6.49
CA ALA A 71 8.25 12.85 6.86
C ALA A 71 7.60 11.48 6.65
N TRP A 72 6.28 11.42 6.48
CA TRP A 72 5.53 10.21 6.18
C TRP A 72 5.92 9.58 4.83
N ASN A 73 6.36 10.38 3.86
CA ASN A 73 6.72 9.90 2.51
C ASN A 73 8.11 9.26 2.42
N TYR A 74 8.94 9.38 3.48
CA TYR A 74 10.27 8.78 3.53
C TYR A 74 10.21 7.26 3.58
N LYS A 75 10.88 6.57 2.65
CA LYS A 75 10.89 5.10 2.57
C LYS A 75 9.49 4.54 2.86
N ASN A 76 8.51 4.97 2.06
CA ASN A 76 7.11 4.58 2.15
C ASN A 76 6.70 3.92 0.83
N SER A 77 6.11 2.75 0.93
CA SER A 77 5.65 1.92 -0.18
C SER A 77 4.57 0.97 0.35
N GLY A 78 4.01 0.12 -0.48
CA GLY A 78 3.02 -0.83 0.00
C GLY A 78 2.53 -1.80 -1.05
N VAL A 79 1.78 -2.78 -0.56
CA VAL A 79 0.99 -3.70 -1.38
C VAL A 79 -0.49 -3.44 -1.14
N MET A 80 -1.22 -3.16 -2.22
CA MET A 80 -2.67 -2.96 -2.19
C MET A 80 -3.36 -4.29 -2.40
N LEU A 81 -3.98 -4.82 -1.35
CA LEU A 81 -4.77 -6.04 -1.35
C LEU A 81 -6.22 -5.72 -1.73
N HIS A 82 -6.88 -6.57 -2.49
CA HIS A 82 -8.24 -6.35 -2.99
C HIS A 82 -8.44 -5.00 -3.70
N SER A 83 -7.37 -4.54 -4.39
CA SER A 83 -7.38 -3.28 -5.11
C SER A 83 -8.47 -3.22 -6.18
N GLU A 84 -9.07 -2.05 -6.34
CA GLU A 84 -10.03 -1.78 -7.41
C GLU A 84 -9.44 -2.00 -8.82
N ASP A 85 -10.30 -1.99 -9.81
CA ASP A 85 -9.92 -2.07 -11.23
C ASP A 85 -9.24 -0.75 -11.65
N PRO A 86 -7.95 -0.78 -12.03
CA PRO A 86 -7.24 0.44 -12.42
C PRO A 86 -7.84 1.14 -13.64
N SER A 87 -8.61 0.43 -14.48
CA SER A 87 -9.29 1.04 -15.63
C SER A 87 -10.47 1.93 -15.23
N LYS A 88 -10.92 1.84 -13.98
CA LYS A 88 -12.02 2.62 -13.42
C LYS A 88 -11.56 3.75 -12.51
N MET A 89 -10.27 3.81 -12.20
CA MET A 89 -9.70 4.89 -11.38
C MET A 89 -9.74 6.22 -12.12
N PHE A 90 -10.11 7.29 -11.43
CA PHE A 90 -9.99 8.64 -11.96
C PHE A 90 -8.51 9.01 -12.21
N THR A 91 -8.30 9.96 -13.11
CA THR A 91 -6.95 10.40 -13.49
C THR A 91 -6.17 10.94 -12.29
N ASP A 92 -6.82 11.73 -11.45
CA ASP A 92 -6.28 12.39 -10.26
C ASP A 92 -6.41 11.58 -8.98
N GLN A 93 -6.94 10.35 -9.03
CA GLN A 93 -7.09 9.48 -7.86
C GLN A 93 -5.71 9.06 -7.34
N GLU A 94 -5.43 9.40 -6.09
CA GLU A 94 -4.15 9.13 -5.43
C GLU A 94 -3.97 7.65 -5.11
N PHE A 95 -4.96 7.04 -4.46
CA PHE A 95 -4.93 5.64 -4.05
C PHE A 95 -6.07 4.85 -4.68
N PRO A 96 -5.85 3.58 -5.05
CA PRO A 96 -6.96 2.69 -5.37
C PRO A 96 -7.77 2.36 -4.11
N VAL A 97 -9.08 2.21 -4.24
CA VAL A 97 -9.90 1.61 -3.17
C VAL A 97 -9.38 0.20 -2.91
N SER A 98 -8.84 -0.03 -1.71
CA SER A 98 -8.09 -1.26 -1.37
C SER A 98 -7.84 -1.35 0.13
N ILE A 99 -7.16 -2.41 0.57
CA ILE A 99 -6.43 -2.44 1.85
C ILE A 99 -4.93 -2.44 1.54
N GLU A 100 -4.23 -1.51 2.10
CA GLU A 100 -2.78 -1.43 1.96
C GLU A 100 -2.06 -2.13 3.12
N ALA A 101 -1.14 -3.01 2.78
CA ALA A 101 -0.07 -3.40 3.68
C ALA A 101 1.10 -2.44 3.46
N GLN A 102 1.18 -1.40 4.27
CA GLN A 102 2.15 -0.33 4.13
C GLN A 102 3.55 -0.79 4.56
N PHE A 103 4.53 -0.52 3.73
CA PHE A 103 5.94 -0.73 4.01
C PHE A 103 6.60 0.58 4.43
N LEU A 104 7.20 0.61 5.60
CA LEU A 104 8.00 1.74 6.06
C LEU A 104 9.45 1.30 6.33
N GLY A 105 10.39 2.13 5.92
CA GLY A 105 11.80 2.01 6.32
C GLY A 105 12.14 3.00 7.42
N GLY A 106 13.09 2.64 8.29
CA GLY A 106 13.54 3.48 9.39
C GLY A 106 14.26 4.73 8.91
N SER A 107 14.02 5.85 9.59
CA SER A 107 14.69 7.14 9.39
C SER A 107 15.92 7.31 10.30
N GLY A 108 16.08 6.45 11.29
CA GLY A 108 17.10 6.58 12.34
C GLY A 108 16.66 7.39 13.58
N GLU A 109 15.50 8.06 13.52
CA GLU A 109 15.05 8.96 14.59
C GLU A 109 13.91 8.40 15.43
N LYS A 110 12.92 7.78 14.78
CA LYS A 110 11.69 7.28 15.42
C LYS A 110 11.41 5.85 14.99
N ASP A 111 10.68 5.13 15.82
CA ASP A 111 10.13 3.85 15.43
C ASP A 111 9.16 4.02 14.24
N ARG A 112 9.40 3.23 13.21
CA ARG A 112 8.59 3.15 11.98
C ARG A 112 8.34 1.68 11.67
N PRO A 113 7.37 1.04 12.33
CA PRO A 113 7.04 -0.35 12.05
C PRO A 113 6.59 -0.49 10.60
N THR A 114 6.88 -1.64 10.01
CA THR A 114 6.43 -1.97 8.66
C THR A 114 5.23 -2.90 8.67
N LEU A 115 4.63 -3.21 7.52
CA LEU A 115 3.40 -3.99 7.41
C LEU A 115 2.23 -3.39 8.22
N ASN A 116 2.16 -2.09 8.29
CA ASN A 116 1.01 -1.40 8.85
C ASN A 116 -0.24 -1.68 8.01
N MET A 117 -1.41 -1.57 8.59
CA MET A 117 -2.66 -1.58 7.84
C MET A 117 -3.07 -0.14 7.55
N CYS A 118 -3.21 0.21 6.25
CA CYS A 118 -3.89 1.42 5.82
C CYS A 118 -5.11 1.07 4.98
N SER A 119 -6.16 1.89 5.03
CA SER A 119 -7.47 1.57 4.47
C SER A 119 -7.99 2.66 3.51
N PRO A 120 -7.29 2.88 2.35
CA PRO A 120 -7.77 3.85 1.37
C PRO A 120 -9.11 3.42 0.77
N GLY A 121 -10.17 4.21 1.02
CA GLY A 121 -11.53 3.93 0.56
C GLY A 121 -12.17 2.68 1.18
N THR A 122 -11.66 2.23 2.32
CA THR A 122 -12.16 1.05 3.03
C THR A 122 -12.18 1.25 4.55
N GLU A 123 -12.91 0.38 5.23
CA GLU A 123 -12.97 0.28 6.68
C GLU A 123 -12.70 -1.16 7.10
N VAL A 124 -12.10 -1.34 8.27
CA VAL A 124 -11.80 -2.66 8.83
C VAL A 124 -12.04 -2.70 10.33
N ASP A 125 -12.17 -3.90 10.89
CA ASP A 125 -12.17 -4.13 12.31
C ASP A 125 -10.81 -4.69 12.77
N ILE A 126 -10.27 -4.11 13.85
CA ILE A 126 -9.08 -4.60 14.56
C ILE A 126 -9.51 -4.99 15.98
N ASN A 127 -9.23 -6.21 16.39
CA ASN A 127 -9.66 -6.76 17.67
C ASN A 127 -11.20 -6.65 17.91
N GLY A 128 -11.99 -6.75 16.84
CA GLY A 128 -13.45 -6.71 16.91
C GLY A 128 -14.07 -5.30 16.97
N TYR A 129 -13.25 -4.25 16.81
CA TYR A 129 -13.70 -2.86 16.78
C TYR A 129 -13.28 -2.17 15.50
N GLN A 130 -14.13 -1.33 14.94
CA GLN A 130 -13.79 -0.54 13.76
C GLN A 130 -12.56 0.32 14.01
N ALA A 131 -11.59 0.25 13.12
CA ALA A 131 -10.41 1.11 13.16
C ALA A 131 -10.83 2.57 12.89
N LEU A 132 -10.44 3.47 13.79
CA LEU A 132 -10.79 4.89 13.69
C LEU A 132 -9.78 5.72 12.88
N LYS A 133 -8.63 5.14 12.57
CA LYS A 133 -7.56 5.80 11.81
C LYS A 133 -7.37 5.10 10.48
N HIS A 134 -7.13 5.89 9.46
CA HIS A 134 -6.78 5.39 8.14
C HIS A 134 -5.59 4.43 8.16
N CYS A 135 -4.55 4.73 8.94
CA CYS A 135 -3.41 3.83 9.13
C CYS A 135 -3.26 3.43 10.60
N VAL A 136 -3.05 2.13 10.83
CA VAL A 136 -2.79 1.54 12.14
C VAL A 136 -1.47 0.79 12.10
N PHE A 137 -0.58 1.10 13.05
CA PHE A 137 0.73 0.49 13.14
C PHE A 137 0.65 -0.99 13.51
N SER A 138 1.50 -1.77 12.86
CA SER A 138 1.72 -3.17 13.19
C SER A 138 2.60 -3.32 14.45
N ASN A 139 2.75 -4.57 14.90
CA ASN A 139 3.68 -4.93 15.98
C ASN A 139 5.08 -5.30 15.44
N SER A 140 5.43 -4.93 14.21
CA SER A 140 6.76 -5.21 13.66
C SER A 140 7.82 -4.30 14.26
N LYS A 141 9.08 -4.73 14.18
CA LYS A 141 10.21 -3.83 14.43
C LYS A 141 10.38 -2.83 13.27
N THR A 142 11.18 -1.79 13.51
CA THR A 142 11.69 -0.89 12.47
C THR A 142 12.90 -1.54 11.80
N TYR A 143 12.93 -1.47 10.45
CA TYR A 143 14.07 -1.92 9.64
C TYR A 143 14.81 -0.69 9.10
N HIS A 144 16.08 -0.55 9.43
CA HIS A 144 16.88 0.64 9.11
C HIS A 144 17.76 0.45 7.88
N ASP A 145 18.22 -0.77 7.64
CA ASP A 145 19.20 -1.12 6.63
C ASP A 145 18.55 -1.42 5.27
N GLU A 146 19.39 -1.62 4.26
CA GLU A 146 18.97 -2.04 2.91
C GLU A 146 18.81 -3.56 2.78
N GLU A 147 18.44 -4.24 3.87
CA GLU A 147 18.23 -5.68 3.87
C GLU A 147 16.93 -6.07 3.13
N TRP A 148 16.93 -7.25 2.54
CA TRP A 148 15.71 -7.84 2.00
C TRP A 148 14.83 -8.34 3.14
N ILE A 149 13.56 -7.96 3.12
CA ILE A 149 12.55 -8.34 4.11
C ILE A 149 11.54 -9.24 3.45
N SER A 150 11.46 -10.51 3.91
CA SER A 150 10.47 -11.48 3.45
C SER A 150 9.17 -11.30 4.22
N VAL A 151 8.09 -11.09 3.48
CA VAL A 151 6.77 -10.83 4.03
C VAL A 151 5.71 -11.72 3.40
N GLU A 152 4.66 -12.01 4.16
CA GLU A 152 3.55 -12.82 3.71
C GLU A 152 2.21 -12.18 4.09
N PHE A 153 1.23 -12.34 3.20
CA PHE A 153 -0.15 -11.89 3.42
C PHE A 153 -1.08 -13.08 3.26
N ILE A 154 -1.78 -13.43 4.33
CA ILE A 154 -2.78 -14.52 4.32
C ILE A 154 -4.15 -13.86 4.31
N VAL A 155 -4.86 -14.00 3.20
CA VAL A 155 -6.10 -13.28 2.93
C VAL A 155 -7.25 -14.26 2.74
N TYR A 156 -8.27 -14.15 3.58
CA TYR A 156 -9.52 -14.88 3.48
C TYR A 156 -10.67 -13.94 3.16
N SER A 157 -10.76 -13.51 1.89
CA SER A 157 -11.81 -12.60 1.43
C SER A 157 -11.86 -11.32 2.29
N ASP A 158 -13.08 -10.86 2.61
CA ASP A 158 -13.37 -9.76 3.53
C ASP A 158 -13.33 -10.16 5.01
N SER A 159 -13.16 -11.46 5.31
CA SER A 159 -13.35 -11.98 6.68
C SER A 159 -12.15 -11.77 7.59
N ILE A 160 -10.94 -12.04 7.12
CA ILE A 160 -9.72 -11.86 7.91
C ILE A 160 -8.48 -11.77 7.03
N VAL A 161 -7.56 -10.92 7.42
CA VAL A 161 -6.23 -10.75 6.80
C VAL A 161 -5.16 -10.74 7.87
N HIS A 162 -4.06 -11.42 7.58
CA HIS A 162 -2.85 -11.44 8.41
C HIS A 162 -1.65 -10.93 7.63
N HIS A 163 -0.87 -10.04 8.23
CA HIS A 163 0.45 -9.66 7.76
C HIS A 163 1.51 -10.39 8.60
N VAL A 164 2.46 -11.05 7.95
CA VAL A 164 3.43 -11.93 8.59
C VAL A 164 4.85 -11.57 8.17
N ILE A 165 5.77 -11.54 9.12
CA ILE A 165 7.22 -11.40 8.88
C ILE A 165 7.90 -12.61 9.55
N GLY A 166 8.56 -13.44 8.73
CA GLY A 166 9.17 -14.67 9.24
C GLY A 166 8.13 -15.63 9.80
N ARG A 167 8.03 -15.73 11.13
CA ARG A 167 7.03 -16.56 11.82
C ARG A 167 6.00 -15.75 12.61
N ASP A 168 6.15 -14.45 12.63
CA ASP A 168 5.36 -13.56 13.48
C ASP A 168 4.24 -12.89 12.70
N THR A 169 3.00 -13.07 13.14
CA THR A 169 1.87 -12.29 12.67
C THR A 169 1.93 -10.92 13.33
N VAL A 170 2.25 -9.89 12.56
CA VAL A 170 2.47 -8.53 13.07
C VAL A 170 1.25 -7.63 12.96
N MET A 171 0.26 -8.01 12.12
CA MET A 171 -1.01 -7.31 11.96
C MET A 171 -2.11 -8.31 11.63
N THR A 172 -3.28 -8.11 12.22
CA THR A 172 -4.51 -8.84 11.88
C THR A 172 -5.69 -7.88 11.88
N TYR A 173 -6.53 -7.97 10.88
CA TYR A 173 -7.79 -7.24 10.77
C TYR A 173 -8.84 -8.06 10.03
N SER A 174 -10.09 -7.64 10.12
CA SER A 174 -11.25 -8.37 9.60
C SER A 174 -12.34 -7.43 9.11
N ASN A 175 -13.43 -8.00 8.56
CA ASN A 175 -14.66 -7.28 8.22
C ASN A 175 -14.41 -6.10 7.27
N ILE A 176 -13.69 -6.35 6.18
CA ILE A 176 -13.30 -5.32 5.21
C ILE A 176 -14.52 -4.85 4.42
N LYS A 177 -14.78 -3.54 4.46
CA LYS A 177 -15.91 -2.90 3.78
C LYS A 177 -15.44 -1.68 3.00
N ILE A 178 -16.20 -1.31 1.98
CA ILE A 178 -16.04 -0.05 1.25
C ILE A 178 -16.50 1.11 2.14
N GLY A 179 -15.69 2.17 2.26
CA GLY A 179 -15.99 3.32 3.12
C GLY A 179 -14.74 4.09 3.54
N GLY A 180 -14.88 4.94 4.57
CA GLY A 180 -13.75 5.63 5.18
C GLY A 180 -13.11 6.74 4.35
N GLU A 181 -11.86 7.03 4.70
CA GLU A 181 -11.06 8.08 4.05
C GLU A 181 -10.60 7.67 2.64
N TYR A 182 -10.30 8.64 1.78
CA TYR A 182 -9.85 8.43 0.39
C TYR A 182 -10.82 7.62 -0.49
N LEU A 183 -12.11 7.56 -0.11
CA LEU A 183 -13.13 6.88 -0.91
C LEU A 183 -13.34 7.61 -2.23
N SER A 184 -13.08 6.93 -3.34
CA SER A 184 -13.31 7.45 -4.67
C SER A 184 -14.83 7.60 -4.96
N ASP A 185 -15.20 8.64 -5.70
CA ASP A 185 -16.60 9.00 -5.99
C ASP A 185 -17.39 7.86 -6.66
N ASN A 186 -16.76 7.04 -7.47
CA ASN A 186 -17.39 5.89 -8.10
C ASN A 186 -17.71 4.72 -7.16
N PHE A 187 -17.37 4.83 -5.87
CA PHE A 187 -17.71 3.86 -4.83
C PHE A 187 -18.72 4.37 -3.81
N LYS A 188 -19.16 5.62 -3.88
CA LYS A 188 -20.06 6.23 -2.88
C LYS A 188 -21.37 5.46 -2.71
N ASP A 189 -21.93 4.91 -3.78
CA ASP A 189 -23.16 4.12 -3.73
C ASP A 189 -22.97 2.71 -3.13
N ARG A 190 -21.71 2.34 -2.82
CA ARG A 190 -21.31 1.02 -2.32
C ARG A 190 -20.81 1.04 -0.88
N ILE A 191 -20.94 2.17 -0.18
CA ILE A 191 -20.51 2.31 1.22
C ILE A 191 -21.16 1.23 2.08
N GLY A 192 -20.34 0.52 2.88
CA GLY A 192 -20.75 -0.57 3.74
C GLY A 192 -20.80 -1.94 3.06
N GLU A 193 -20.63 -2.02 1.73
CA GLU A 193 -20.52 -3.32 1.04
C GLU A 193 -19.22 -4.04 1.41
N PRO A 194 -19.26 -5.36 1.66
CA PRO A 194 -18.03 -6.14 1.88
C PRO A 194 -17.10 -6.12 0.67
N LEU A 195 -15.83 -5.81 0.87
CA LEU A 195 -14.79 -5.86 -0.17
C LEU A 195 -14.16 -7.26 -0.22
N LYS A 196 -14.79 -8.17 -0.98
CA LYS A 196 -14.50 -9.61 -0.95
C LYS A 196 -13.36 -10.05 -1.86
N GLU A 197 -13.05 -9.29 -2.88
CA GLU A 197 -12.04 -9.62 -3.89
C GLU A 197 -11.58 -8.36 -4.61
N GLY A 198 -10.42 -8.44 -5.22
CA GLY A 198 -9.89 -7.37 -6.04
C GLY A 198 -8.57 -7.76 -6.70
N TYR A 199 -7.94 -6.79 -7.32
CA TYR A 199 -6.61 -6.95 -7.89
C TYR A 199 -5.53 -6.80 -6.80
N ILE A 200 -4.28 -7.04 -7.17
CA ILE A 200 -3.11 -6.74 -6.34
C ILE A 200 -2.33 -5.65 -7.05
N SER A 201 -1.97 -4.61 -6.33
CA SER A 201 -1.07 -3.58 -6.83
C SER A 201 0.05 -3.28 -5.85
N LEU A 202 1.14 -2.75 -6.37
CA LEU A 202 2.30 -2.29 -5.60
C LEU A 202 2.43 -0.78 -5.80
N GLN A 203 2.73 -0.10 -4.71
CA GLN A 203 3.05 1.32 -4.69
C GLN A 203 4.56 1.55 -4.71
#